data_d41a3f788b20f13c1a6d666b11388f77
#
_entry.id   d41a3f788b20f13c1a6d666b11388f77
#
_cell.length_a   1.000
_cell.length_b   1.000
_cell.length_c   1.000
_cell.angle_alpha   90.00
_cell.angle_beta   90.00
_cell.angle_gamma   90.00
#
_symmetry.space_group_name_H-M   'P 1'
#
loop_
_entity.id
_entity.type
_entity.pdbx_description
1 polymer ?
#
loop_
_entity_poly.entity_id
_entity_poly.type
_entity_poly.pdbx_seq_one_letter_code
_entity_poly.pdbx_strand_id
1 'polypeptide(L)'
;MTFAKNTAVRGGFDCTSPQPNSKIDDTEKWSDREGTADEIDAQKKNRSFRKFSYRGVDLEQLLDMSSEQLTELVHARARRRFQRGLKRKPMGLIKKLRKAKKEAVDGEKPETVKTHLRNMIVVPEMVGSVVGIYNGKVFNQVEIKAEMIGHYLAEFSISYKPVQHGRPGIGATNSSRFVPLK
;
A
#
# COMPACT_ATOMS: atom_id res chain seq x y z
N MET A 1 -14.92 -72.60 0.54
CA MET A 1 -14.12 -73.33 -0.44
C MET A 1 -13.66 -72.28 -1.44
N THR A 2 -12.51 -71.98 -1.52
CA THR A 2 -11.21 -72.25 -1.97
C THR A 2 -10.26 -71.07 -1.72
N PHE A 3 -9.22 -71.32 -0.96
CA PHE A 3 -8.11 -70.41 -0.71
C PHE A 3 -7.26 -70.25 -1.97
N ALA A 4 -6.90 -69.03 -2.36
CA ALA A 4 -5.81 -68.75 -3.30
C ALA A 4 -4.71 -67.98 -2.58
N LYS A 5 -3.56 -68.60 -2.44
CA LYS A 5 -2.31 -68.08 -1.88
C LYS A 5 -1.67 -67.11 -2.88
N ASN A 6 -1.38 -65.88 -2.48
CA ASN A 6 -0.52 -65.00 -3.24
C ASN A 6 0.87 -64.93 -2.65
N THR A 7 1.80 -65.33 -3.45
CA THR A 7 3.24 -65.41 -3.20
C THR A 7 3.86 -64.02 -3.21
N ALA A 8 4.62 -63.69 -2.19
CA ALA A 8 5.40 -62.48 -2.06
C ALA A 8 6.60 -62.55 -3.00
N VAL A 9 6.73 -61.58 -3.88
CA VAL A 9 7.97 -61.30 -4.63
C VAL A 9 8.73 -60.20 -3.90
N ARG A 10 9.88 -60.54 -3.33
CA ARG A 10 10.85 -59.64 -2.76
C ARG A 10 11.63 -58.99 -3.93
N GLY A 11 11.35 -57.75 -4.26
CA GLY A 11 12.19 -56.89 -5.11
C GLY A 11 13.30 -56.26 -4.28
N GLY A 12 14.55 -56.61 -4.57
CA GLY A 12 15.72 -56.04 -3.92
C GLY A 12 15.87 -54.56 -4.29
N PHE A 13 16.09 -53.73 -3.28
CA PHE A 13 16.50 -52.34 -3.44
C PHE A 13 18.01 -52.31 -3.67
N ASP A 14 18.44 -52.09 -4.89
CA ASP A 14 19.82 -51.72 -5.21
C ASP A 14 20.07 -50.28 -4.78
N CYS A 15 20.77 -50.14 -3.67
CA CYS A 15 21.34 -48.89 -3.24
C CYS A 15 22.61 -48.58 -4.06
N THR A 16 22.45 -48.09 -5.27
CA THR A 16 23.53 -47.42 -6.00
C THR A 16 23.41 -45.92 -5.78
N SER A 17 24.20 -45.42 -4.85
CA SER A 17 24.38 -44.00 -4.64
C SER A 17 24.96 -43.35 -5.91
N PRO A 18 24.35 -42.28 -6.48
CA PRO A 18 24.99 -41.53 -7.54
C PRO A 18 26.18 -40.75 -6.98
N GLN A 19 27.34 -40.97 -7.56
CA GLN A 19 28.58 -40.24 -7.28
C GLN A 19 28.40 -38.76 -7.56
N PRO A 20 28.95 -37.86 -6.72
CA PRO A 20 28.93 -36.43 -6.98
C PRO A 20 30.15 -36.09 -7.88
N ASN A 21 29.93 -36.00 -9.17
CA ASN A 21 30.89 -35.40 -10.07
C ASN A 21 30.20 -34.68 -11.23
N SER A 22 30.02 -33.41 -11.03
CA SER A 22 30.34 -32.38 -12.03
C SER A 22 30.33 -31.04 -11.28
N LYS A 23 31.49 -30.45 -11.16
CA LYS A 23 31.62 -29.02 -10.83
C LYS A 23 30.88 -28.29 -11.94
N ILE A 24 29.61 -27.96 -11.68
CA ILE A 24 28.90 -26.95 -12.47
C ILE A 24 29.50 -25.64 -12.01
N ASP A 25 30.22 -24.99 -12.89
CA ASP A 25 30.76 -23.67 -12.67
C ASP A 25 29.62 -22.72 -12.34
N ASP A 26 29.51 -22.36 -11.08
CA ASP A 26 28.48 -21.40 -10.57
C ASP A 26 28.66 -19.99 -11.17
N THR A 27 29.70 -19.77 -11.94
CA THR A 27 29.99 -18.51 -12.63
C THR A 27 29.16 -18.31 -13.91
N GLU A 28 28.74 -19.37 -14.60
CA GLU A 28 27.90 -19.23 -15.80
C GLU A 28 26.42 -18.97 -15.49
N LYS A 29 25.96 -19.30 -14.29
CA LYS A 29 24.54 -19.16 -13.91
C LYS A 29 24.12 -17.72 -13.54
N TRP A 30 25.07 -16.81 -13.41
CA TRP A 30 24.83 -15.41 -13.07
C TRP A 30 24.85 -14.48 -14.28
N SER A 31 25.52 -14.86 -15.39
CA SER A 31 25.61 -14.05 -16.61
C SER A 31 24.30 -13.98 -17.40
N ASP A 32 23.42 -15.00 -17.27
CA ASP A 32 22.17 -15.07 -18.03
C ASP A 32 21.01 -14.31 -17.42
N ARG A 33 21.22 -13.60 -16.30
CA ARG A 33 20.20 -12.79 -15.63
C ARG A 33 20.30 -11.30 -15.89
N GLU A 34 21.32 -10.86 -16.56
CA GLU A 34 21.42 -9.49 -17.03
C GLU A 34 20.66 -9.36 -18.35
N GLY A 35 19.34 -9.37 -18.26
CA GLY A 35 18.51 -8.87 -19.36
C GLY A 35 18.99 -7.49 -19.72
N THR A 36 19.20 -7.24 -21.01
CA THR A 36 19.65 -5.94 -21.49
C THR A 36 18.75 -4.83 -20.95
N ALA A 37 19.30 -3.65 -20.68
CA ALA A 37 18.54 -2.53 -20.14
C ALA A 37 17.25 -2.27 -20.93
N ASP A 38 17.28 -2.54 -22.23
CA ASP A 38 16.15 -2.44 -23.15
C ASP A 38 15.05 -3.47 -22.87
N GLU A 39 15.40 -4.71 -22.47
CA GLU A 39 14.41 -5.74 -22.10
C GLU A 39 13.76 -5.44 -20.76
N ILE A 40 14.52 -4.91 -19.80
CA ILE A 40 13.99 -4.47 -18.51
C ILE A 40 13.05 -3.28 -18.70
N ASP A 41 13.37 -2.36 -19.59
CA ASP A 41 12.51 -1.22 -19.89
C ASP A 41 11.28 -1.60 -20.72
N ALA A 42 11.40 -2.59 -21.61
CA ALA A 42 10.26 -3.19 -22.30
C ALA A 42 9.31 -3.93 -21.35
N GLN A 43 9.85 -4.67 -20.37
CA GLN A 43 9.05 -5.31 -19.33
C GLN A 43 8.39 -4.29 -18.40
N LYS A 44 9.04 -3.17 -18.11
CA LYS A 44 8.43 -2.06 -17.34
C LYS A 44 7.27 -1.41 -18.11
N LYS A 45 7.39 -1.24 -19.43
CA LYS A 45 6.31 -0.72 -20.28
C LYS A 45 5.12 -1.67 -20.38
N ASN A 46 5.35 -2.99 -20.34
CA ASN A 46 4.30 -4.00 -20.42
C ASN A 46 3.61 -4.30 -19.08
N ARG A 47 4.02 -3.68 -17.98
CA ARG A 47 3.23 -3.72 -16.75
C ARG A 47 1.93 -2.99 -17.03
N SER A 48 0.84 -3.76 -17.22
CA SER A 48 -0.49 -3.18 -17.33
C SER A 48 -0.77 -2.40 -16.05
N PHE A 49 -0.73 -1.07 -16.14
CA PHE A 49 -1.15 -0.21 -15.04
C PHE A 49 -2.61 -0.53 -14.76
N ARG A 50 -2.87 -1.09 -13.58
CA ARG A 50 -4.24 -1.32 -13.13
C ARG A 50 -4.93 0.03 -13.07
N LYS A 51 -5.83 0.30 -14.02
CA LYS A 51 -6.61 1.53 -14.04
C LYS A 51 -7.41 1.61 -12.74
N PHE A 52 -7.31 2.74 -12.07
CA PHE A 52 -8.10 2.98 -10.88
C PHE A 52 -9.52 3.39 -11.28
N SER A 53 -10.50 2.66 -10.76
CA SER A 53 -11.91 3.03 -10.88
C SER A 53 -12.53 3.17 -9.49
N TYR A 54 -13.29 4.23 -9.31
CA TYR A 54 -14.06 4.46 -8.09
C TYR A 54 -15.53 4.20 -8.36
N ARG A 55 -16.06 3.11 -7.79
CA ARG A 55 -17.45 2.66 -7.99
C ARG A 55 -17.86 2.56 -9.46
N GLY A 56 -16.97 2.07 -10.28
CA GLY A 56 -17.20 1.86 -11.72
C GLY A 56 -16.91 3.06 -12.61
N VAL A 57 -16.48 4.20 -12.04
CA VAL A 57 -16.10 5.41 -12.79
C VAL A 57 -14.59 5.55 -12.79
N ASP A 58 -13.99 5.75 -13.95
CA ASP A 58 -12.54 5.96 -14.11
C ASP A 58 -12.12 7.31 -13.51
N LEU A 59 -10.85 7.40 -13.08
CA LEU A 59 -10.32 8.59 -12.43
C LEU A 59 -10.43 9.84 -13.32
N GLU A 60 -10.24 9.72 -14.61
CA GLU A 60 -10.34 10.82 -15.57
C GLU A 60 -11.77 11.37 -15.60
N GLN A 61 -12.76 10.51 -15.76
CA GLN A 61 -14.17 10.87 -15.71
C GLN A 61 -14.57 11.48 -14.36
N LEU A 62 -13.97 10.97 -13.27
CA LEU A 62 -14.24 11.45 -11.92
C LEU A 62 -13.75 12.90 -11.69
N LEU A 63 -12.72 13.33 -12.43
CA LEU A 63 -12.23 14.71 -12.39
C LEU A 63 -13.15 15.68 -13.15
N ASP A 64 -13.81 15.21 -14.21
CA ASP A 64 -14.70 15.99 -15.06
C ASP A 64 -16.15 16.08 -14.50
N MET A 65 -16.48 15.22 -13.55
CA MET A 65 -17.81 15.17 -12.95
C MET A 65 -18.15 16.40 -12.12
N SER A 66 -19.44 16.77 -12.16
CA SER A 66 -19.96 17.83 -11.28
C SER A 66 -19.97 17.40 -9.82
N SER A 67 -19.98 18.38 -8.90
CA SER A 67 -20.03 18.12 -7.46
C SER A 67 -21.30 17.34 -7.02
N GLU A 68 -22.40 17.49 -7.74
CA GLU A 68 -23.66 16.79 -7.49
C GLU A 68 -23.56 15.31 -7.83
N GLN A 69 -23.06 14.99 -9.02
CA GLN A 69 -22.81 13.63 -9.45
C GLN A 69 -21.81 12.91 -8.53
N LEU A 70 -20.73 13.60 -8.14
CA LEU A 70 -19.78 13.06 -7.16
C LEU A 70 -20.47 12.75 -5.82
N THR A 71 -21.39 13.58 -5.39
CA THR A 71 -22.15 13.39 -4.14
C THR A 71 -22.99 12.11 -4.17
N GLU A 72 -23.52 11.69 -5.30
CA GLU A 72 -24.25 10.44 -5.44
C GLU A 72 -23.36 9.21 -5.34
N LEU A 73 -22.13 9.29 -5.86
CA LEU A 73 -21.18 8.19 -5.86
C LEU A 73 -20.57 7.92 -4.47
N VAL A 74 -20.40 8.95 -3.64
CA VAL A 74 -19.77 8.78 -2.34
C VAL A 74 -20.67 8.09 -1.33
N HIS A 75 -20.06 7.53 -0.25
CA HIS A 75 -20.80 6.88 0.82
C HIS A 75 -21.70 7.87 1.60
N ALA A 76 -22.67 7.37 2.34
CA ALA A 76 -23.72 8.17 2.98
C ALA A 76 -23.19 9.30 3.88
N ARG A 77 -22.12 9.06 4.65
CA ARG A 77 -21.51 10.07 5.53
C ARG A 77 -20.91 11.24 4.74
N ALA A 78 -20.16 10.94 3.67
CA ALA A 78 -19.59 11.93 2.78
C ALA A 78 -20.67 12.66 2.00
N ARG A 79 -21.70 11.95 1.50
CA ARG A 79 -22.87 12.52 0.82
C ARG A 79 -23.55 13.57 1.69
N ARG A 80 -23.84 13.23 2.94
CA ARG A 80 -24.45 14.18 3.89
C ARG A 80 -23.55 15.41 4.11
N ARG A 81 -22.23 15.23 4.14
CA ARG A 81 -21.27 16.33 4.31
C ARG A 81 -21.30 17.29 3.11
N PHE A 82 -21.33 16.76 1.89
CA PHE A 82 -21.39 17.57 0.67
C PHE A 82 -22.75 18.27 0.51
N GLN A 83 -23.85 17.59 0.81
CA GLN A 83 -25.19 18.19 0.79
C GLN A 83 -25.33 19.39 1.75
N ARG A 84 -24.68 19.35 2.91
CA ARG A 84 -24.63 20.49 3.85
C ARG A 84 -23.70 21.61 3.39
N GLY A 85 -23.01 21.44 2.29
CA GLY A 85 -22.06 22.38 1.70
C GLY A 85 -20.70 22.39 2.38
N LEU A 86 -19.71 22.74 1.60
CA LEU A 86 -18.34 22.98 2.07
C LEU A 86 -18.22 24.44 2.54
N LYS A 87 -17.78 24.62 3.78
CA LYS A 87 -17.56 25.93 4.37
C LYS A 87 -16.29 26.59 3.79
N ARG A 88 -16.05 27.88 4.15
CA ARG A 88 -14.92 28.68 3.68
C ARG A 88 -13.55 27.99 3.87
N LYS A 89 -13.30 27.37 5.03
CA LYS A 89 -12.01 26.73 5.34
C LYS A 89 -11.65 25.56 4.39
N PRO A 90 -12.55 24.56 4.13
CA PRO A 90 -12.33 23.54 3.12
C PRO A 90 -12.05 24.08 1.72
N MET A 91 -12.83 25.06 1.29
CA MET A 91 -12.63 25.70 -0.02
C MET A 91 -11.28 26.41 -0.12
N GLY A 92 -10.83 27.03 0.97
CA GLY A 92 -9.49 27.64 1.05
C GLY A 92 -8.36 26.61 0.92
N LEU A 93 -8.53 25.40 1.49
CA LEU A 93 -7.57 24.30 1.33
C LEU A 93 -7.49 23.85 -0.12
N ILE A 94 -8.62 23.61 -0.79
CA ILE A 94 -8.66 23.20 -2.21
C ILE A 94 -7.94 24.24 -3.09
N LYS A 95 -8.19 25.54 -2.87
CA LYS A 95 -7.52 26.62 -3.62
C LYS A 95 -6.01 26.58 -3.43
N LYS A 96 -5.51 26.35 -2.20
CA LYS A 96 -4.08 26.22 -1.92
C LYS A 96 -3.47 25.02 -2.63
N LEU A 97 -4.16 23.86 -2.61
CA LEU A 97 -3.68 22.66 -3.29
C LEU A 97 -3.63 22.83 -4.82
N ARG A 98 -4.64 23.49 -5.42
CA ARG A 98 -4.63 23.84 -6.85
C ARG A 98 -3.45 24.74 -7.19
N LYS A 99 -3.15 25.72 -6.32
CA LYS A 99 -2.01 26.62 -6.50
C LYS A 99 -0.69 25.84 -6.43
N ALA A 100 -0.48 25.03 -5.39
CA ALA A 100 0.71 24.21 -5.24
C ALA A 100 0.94 23.24 -6.43
N LYS A 101 -0.14 22.67 -7.00
CA LYS A 101 -0.04 21.86 -8.21
C LYS A 101 0.40 22.64 -9.45
N LYS A 102 -0.08 23.88 -9.59
CA LYS A 102 0.29 24.72 -10.74
C LYS A 102 1.74 25.24 -10.66
N GLU A 103 2.24 25.43 -9.44
CA GLU A 103 3.60 25.90 -9.19
C GLU A 103 4.64 24.77 -9.20
N ALA A 104 4.19 23.49 -9.11
CA ALA A 104 5.05 22.34 -9.20
C ALA A 104 5.62 22.19 -10.62
N VAL A 105 6.91 21.89 -10.70
CA VAL A 105 7.58 21.53 -11.96
C VAL A 105 7.17 20.12 -12.36
N ASP A 106 7.04 19.89 -13.66
CA ASP A 106 6.69 18.57 -14.20
C ASP A 106 7.71 17.50 -13.74
N GLY A 107 7.19 16.43 -13.11
CA GLY A 107 8.01 15.34 -12.58
C GLY A 107 8.39 15.48 -11.10
N GLU A 108 8.21 16.65 -10.47
CA GLU A 108 8.45 16.84 -9.04
C GLU A 108 7.15 16.79 -8.23
N LYS A 109 7.29 16.46 -6.94
CA LYS A 109 6.14 16.47 -6.02
C LYS A 109 5.80 17.92 -5.66
N PRO A 110 4.49 18.28 -5.64
CA PRO A 110 4.07 19.61 -5.25
C PRO A 110 4.42 19.91 -3.79
N GLU A 111 4.55 21.20 -3.47
CA GLU A 111 4.84 21.68 -2.13
C GLU A 111 3.79 21.19 -1.12
N THR A 112 4.26 20.83 0.07
CA THR A 112 3.40 20.33 1.16
C THR A 112 2.53 21.43 1.74
N VAL A 113 1.22 21.30 1.61
CA VAL A 113 0.25 22.20 2.21
C VAL A 113 -0.16 21.73 3.60
N LYS A 114 0.25 22.45 4.64
CA LYS A 114 -0.10 22.15 6.04
C LYS A 114 -1.54 22.55 6.37
N THR A 115 -2.29 21.68 7.03
CA THR A 115 -3.68 21.90 7.41
C THR A 115 -4.05 21.30 8.76
N HIS A 116 -4.97 21.98 9.46
CA HIS A 116 -5.63 21.45 10.66
C HIS A 116 -6.99 20.79 10.34
N LEU A 117 -7.42 20.80 9.08
CA LEU A 117 -8.72 20.30 8.66
C LEU A 117 -8.72 18.77 8.61
N ARG A 118 -8.89 18.14 9.74
CA ARG A 118 -9.00 16.68 9.87
C ARG A 118 -10.32 16.14 9.33
N ASN A 119 -11.36 16.96 9.31
CA ASN A 119 -12.72 16.59 8.88
C ASN A 119 -13.01 16.88 7.40
N MET A 120 -11.96 17.15 6.63
CA MET A 120 -12.10 17.28 5.17
C MET A 120 -12.09 15.91 4.52
N ILE A 121 -12.99 15.74 3.55
CA ILE A 121 -13.07 14.54 2.72
C ILE A 121 -12.17 14.73 1.50
N VAL A 122 -11.44 13.70 1.15
CA VAL A 122 -10.58 13.70 -0.04
C VAL A 122 -11.48 13.70 -1.28
N VAL A 123 -11.32 14.75 -2.10
CA VAL A 123 -11.98 14.88 -3.41
C VAL A 123 -11.01 14.51 -4.52
N PRO A 124 -11.50 14.11 -5.70
CA PRO A 124 -10.64 13.69 -6.83
C PRO A 124 -9.58 14.73 -7.21
N GLU A 125 -9.90 16.01 -7.14
CA GLU A 125 -8.98 17.11 -7.44
C GLU A 125 -7.71 17.13 -6.56
N MET A 126 -7.78 16.55 -5.36
CA MET A 126 -6.67 16.51 -4.41
C MET A 126 -5.64 15.42 -4.73
N VAL A 127 -5.97 14.47 -5.60
CA VAL A 127 -5.07 13.36 -5.96
C VAL A 127 -3.75 13.90 -6.53
N GLY A 128 -2.63 13.34 -6.08
CA GLY A 128 -1.28 13.78 -6.46
C GLY A 128 -0.73 14.97 -5.65
N SER A 129 -1.52 15.57 -4.74
CA SER A 129 -1.03 16.63 -3.84
C SER A 129 -0.43 16.04 -2.58
N VAL A 130 0.50 16.77 -1.96
CA VAL A 130 1.07 16.44 -0.64
C VAL A 130 0.43 17.30 0.43
N VAL A 131 -0.23 16.68 1.39
CA VAL A 131 -0.94 17.39 2.47
C VAL A 131 -0.31 17.06 3.83
N GLY A 132 0.05 18.11 4.58
CA GLY A 132 0.50 18.00 5.96
C GLY A 132 -0.69 18.07 6.93
N ILE A 133 -1.12 16.93 7.47
CA ILE A 133 -2.29 16.83 8.33
C ILE A 133 -1.85 16.87 9.80
N TYR A 134 -2.41 17.79 10.55
CA TYR A 134 -2.09 17.94 11.97
C TYR A 134 -2.73 16.83 12.82
N ASN A 135 -1.93 16.17 13.65
CA ASN A 135 -2.40 15.10 14.54
C ASN A 135 -2.55 15.54 16.02
N GLY A 136 -2.30 16.80 16.33
CA GLY A 136 -2.26 17.35 17.68
C GLY A 136 -0.86 17.66 18.18
N LYS A 137 0.18 17.06 17.60
CA LYS A 137 1.59 17.28 17.94
C LYS A 137 2.41 17.74 16.72
N VAL A 138 2.29 17.03 15.61
CA VAL A 138 3.07 17.25 14.39
C VAL A 138 2.17 17.23 13.17
N PHE A 139 2.68 17.75 12.03
CA PHE A 139 2.04 17.64 10.73
C PHE A 139 2.57 16.41 10.01
N ASN A 140 1.73 15.40 9.86
CA ASN A 140 2.06 14.22 9.09
C ASN A 140 1.87 14.53 7.59
N GLN A 141 2.93 14.36 6.83
CA GLN A 141 2.89 14.52 5.37
C GLN A 141 2.32 13.28 4.73
N VAL A 142 1.27 13.46 3.95
CA VAL A 142 0.57 12.37 3.24
C VAL A 142 0.42 12.77 1.78
N GLU A 143 0.91 11.94 0.91
CA GLU A 143 0.66 12.03 -0.52
C GLU A 143 -0.71 11.43 -0.84
N ILE A 144 -1.58 12.21 -1.44
CA ILE A 144 -2.95 11.80 -1.74
C ILE A 144 -2.96 10.90 -2.98
N LYS A 145 -3.27 9.63 -2.78
CA LYS A 145 -3.46 8.64 -3.85
C LYS A 145 -4.93 8.56 -4.25
N ALA A 146 -5.19 8.01 -5.43
CA ALA A 146 -6.55 7.81 -5.93
C ALA A 146 -7.42 6.94 -5.01
N GLU A 147 -6.82 5.93 -4.36
CA GLU A 147 -7.51 5.04 -3.41
C GLU A 147 -8.05 5.76 -2.16
N MET A 148 -7.55 6.95 -1.86
CA MET A 148 -7.96 7.75 -0.69
C MET A 148 -9.23 8.56 -0.93
N ILE A 149 -9.79 8.56 -2.13
CA ILE A 149 -11.00 9.32 -2.47
C ILE A 149 -12.16 8.89 -1.58
N GLY A 150 -12.88 9.87 -1.04
CA GLY A 150 -14.02 9.64 -0.16
C GLY A 150 -13.69 9.43 1.32
N HIS A 151 -12.44 9.24 1.68
CA HIS A 151 -11.98 9.14 3.07
C HIS A 151 -11.73 10.50 3.70
N TYR A 152 -11.77 10.57 5.02
CA TYR A 152 -11.42 11.78 5.76
C TYR A 152 -9.91 11.91 5.92
N LEU A 153 -9.39 13.13 5.89
CA LEU A 153 -7.97 13.39 6.15
C LEU A 153 -7.51 12.89 7.53
N ALA A 154 -8.42 12.84 8.51
CA ALA A 154 -8.12 12.33 9.85
C ALA A 154 -7.69 10.85 9.87
N GLU A 155 -8.16 10.04 8.92
CA GLU A 155 -7.85 8.61 8.82
C GLU A 155 -6.37 8.36 8.48
N PHE A 156 -5.75 9.30 7.77
CA PHE A 156 -4.35 9.22 7.37
C PHE A 156 -3.36 9.83 8.38
N SER A 157 -3.87 10.44 9.43
CA SER A 157 -3.04 11.04 10.48
C SER A 157 -3.58 10.68 11.85
N ILE A 158 -3.12 9.55 12.38
CA ILE A 158 -3.53 9.03 13.69
C ILE A 158 -3.01 9.96 14.78
N SER A 159 -3.88 10.33 15.74
CA SER A 159 -3.54 11.24 16.85
C SER A 159 -2.71 10.59 17.95
N TYR A 160 -2.79 9.26 18.10
CA TYR A 160 -2.01 8.49 19.07
C TYR A 160 -1.50 7.19 18.48
N LYS A 161 -0.37 6.73 18.96
CA LYS A 161 0.17 5.43 18.59
C LYS A 161 -0.52 4.35 19.41
N PRO A 162 -1.09 3.30 18.80
CA PRO A 162 -1.64 2.17 19.56
C PRO A 162 -0.60 1.60 20.51
N VAL A 163 -1.02 1.32 21.72
CA VAL A 163 -0.12 0.76 22.75
C VAL A 163 0.20 -0.68 22.36
N GLN A 164 1.49 -0.98 22.22
CA GLN A 164 1.99 -2.34 22.05
C GLN A 164 2.58 -2.76 23.40
N HIS A 165 1.78 -3.46 24.19
CA HIS A 165 2.26 -4.04 25.42
C HIS A 165 3.18 -5.23 25.13
N GLY A 166 4.30 -5.33 25.87
CA GLY A 166 5.01 -6.59 25.99
C GLY A 166 4.12 -7.63 26.70
N ARG A 167 4.47 -8.89 26.60
CA ARG A 167 3.79 -9.94 27.36
C ARG A 167 4.05 -9.70 28.86
N PRO A 168 3.02 -9.57 29.71
CA PRO A 168 3.22 -9.54 31.15
C PRO A 168 3.76 -10.87 31.65
N GLY A 169 4.64 -10.86 32.64
CA GLY A 169 5.19 -12.07 33.25
C GLY A 169 6.66 -12.35 32.92
N ILE A 170 7.06 -13.61 32.95
CA ILE A 170 8.44 -14.06 32.73
C ILE A 170 8.92 -13.60 31.34
N GLY A 171 10.01 -12.82 31.29
CA GLY A 171 10.55 -12.25 30.06
C GLY A 171 10.08 -10.82 29.76
N ALA A 172 9.25 -10.22 30.59
CA ALA A 172 8.82 -8.82 30.44
C ALA A 172 9.95 -7.82 30.71
N THR A 173 10.90 -8.19 31.59
CA THR A 173 12.10 -7.41 31.93
C THR A 173 13.36 -8.22 31.68
N ASN A 174 14.52 -7.56 31.56
CA ASN A 174 15.79 -8.26 31.39
C ASN A 174 16.12 -9.16 32.60
N SER A 175 15.74 -8.75 33.81
CA SER A 175 15.94 -9.53 35.04
C SER A 175 15.10 -10.81 35.07
N SER A 176 13.98 -10.86 34.39
CA SER A 176 13.15 -12.05 34.30
C SER A 176 13.58 -13.04 33.22
N ARG A 177 14.48 -12.65 32.33
CA ARG A 177 15.06 -13.54 31.31
C ARG A 177 16.24 -14.37 31.81
N PHE A 178 16.98 -13.83 32.74
CA PHE A 178 18.17 -14.46 33.28
C PHE A 178 18.10 -14.52 34.81
N VAL A 179 17.74 -15.66 35.32
CA VAL A 179 17.81 -15.95 36.77
C VAL A 179 19.03 -16.82 36.98
N PRO A 180 20.12 -16.28 37.60
CA PRO A 180 21.28 -17.08 37.92
C PRO A 180 20.90 -18.16 38.94
N LEU A 181 21.19 -19.41 38.59
CA LEU A 181 21.10 -20.51 39.55
C LEU A 181 22.19 -20.32 40.61
N LYS A 182 21.79 -20.23 41.87
CA LYS A 182 22.70 -20.22 43.03
C LYS A 182 22.96 -21.65 43.44
#